data_d4c3ccf2b678d06a9739d5eb7a979ec7
#
_entry.id   d4c3ccf2b678d06a9739d5eb7a979ec7
#
_cell.length_a   1.000
_cell.length_b   1.000
_cell.length_c   1.000
_cell.angle_alpha   90.00
_cell.angle_beta   90.00
_cell.angle_gamma   90.00
#
_symmetry.space_group_name_H-M   'P 1'
#
loop_
_entity.id
_entity.type
_entity.pdbx_description
1 polymer ?
#
loop_
_entity_poly.entity_id
_entity_poly.type
_entity_poly.pdbx_seq_one_letter_code
_entity_poly.pdbx_strand_id
1 'polypeptide(L)'
;TVLAGQPNCGKSTIFNMLTGARQYVANYPGVTVEKKAGSFVCGDTRVELVDLPGTYSLASWSPEEMAARQFIVEEDPAKIVAVLDASTLEKSLYLCLQLLEMRRPTLAVLNMMDVAAKRGIRVDADALSQALGIPVIRAQASKGIGKQELYSAITARHGRSGSAEIVDYG
;
A
#
# COMPACT_ATOMS: atom_id res chain seq x y z
N THR A 1 -8.05 -6.79 2.27
CA THR A 1 -7.00 -5.76 2.24
C THR A 1 -6.11 -5.94 1.03
N VAL A 2 -5.66 -4.84 0.43
CA VAL A 2 -4.76 -4.87 -0.73
C VAL A 2 -3.49 -4.08 -0.45
N LEU A 3 -2.35 -4.54 -1.02
CA LEU A 3 -1.12 -3.76 -1.11
C LEU A 3 -1.05 -3.12 -2.50
N ALA A 4 -0.82 -1.82 -2.54
CA ALA A 4 -0.59 -1.05 -3.76
C ALA A 4 0.73 -0.29 -3.64
N GLY A 5 1.45 -0.13 -4.73
CA GLY A 5 2.72 0.60 -4.73
C GLY A 5 3.46 0.44 -6.05
N GLN A 6 4.45 1.29 -6.24
CA GLN A 6 5.27 1.28 -7.45
C GLN A 6 6.12 0.01 -7.56
N PRO A 7 6.58 -0.35 -8.76
CA PRO A 7 7.60 -1.37 -8.92
C PRO A 7 8.83 -1.04 -8.05
N ASN A 8 9.40 -2.05 -7.40
CA ASN A 8 10.61 -1.97 -6.57
C ASN A 8 10.51 -1.13 -5.28
N CYS A 9 9.33 -0.66 -4.86
CA CYS A 9 9.15 0.02 -3.57
C CYS A 9 9.24 -0.90 -2.35
N GLY A 10 9.47 -2.20 -2.56
CA GLY A 10 9.52 -3.22 -1.51
C GLY A 10 8.17 -3.83 -1.15
N LYS A 11 7.16 -3.68 -2.01
CA LYS A 11 5.80 -4.18 -1.83
C LYS A 11 5.76 -5.70 -1.58
N SER A 12 6.43 -6.50 -2.41
CA SER A 12 6.52 -7.96 -2.23
C SER A 12 7.26 -8.35 -0.94
N THR A 13 8.24 -7.57 -0.50
CA THR A 13 8.92 -7.80 0.78
C THR A 13 7.98 -7.56 1.95
N ILE A 14 7.15 -6.51 1.90
CA ILE A 14 6.10 -6.25 2.89
C ILE A 14 5.06 -7.36 2.86
N PHE A 15 4.61 -7.78 1.68
CA PHE A 15 3.67 -8.89 1.53
C PHE A 15 4.20 -10.16 2.20
N ASN A 16 5.45 -10.55 1.91
CA ASN A 16 6.09 -11.72 2.50
C ASN A 16 6.27 -11.58 4.02
N MET A 17 6.64 -10.39 4.49
CA MET A 17 6.79 -10.10 5.92
C MET A 17 5.46 -10.31 6.67
N LEU A 18 4.33 -9.92 6.07
CA LEU A 18 3.01 -10.01 6.69
C LEU A 18 2.42 -11.43 6.60
N THR A 19 2.48 -12.06 5.42
CA THR A 19 1.80 -13.35 5.16
C THR A 19 2.65 -14.59 5.47
N GLY A 20 3.99 -14.45 5.48
CA GLY A 20 4.89 -15.59 5.66
C GLY A 20 4.70 -16.64 4.57
N ALA A 21 4.55 -17.92 4.96
CA ALA A 21 4.36 -19.04 4.04
C ALA A 21 2.90 -19.23 3.56
N ARG A 22 1.96 -18.44 4.02
CA ARG A 22 0.53 -18.56 3.70
C ARG A 22 0.19 -17.73 2.45
N GLN A 23 0.70 -18.14 1.31
CA GLN A 23 0.58 -17.45 0.03
C GLN A 23 0.11 -18.41 -1.06
N TYR A 24 -0.60 -17.87 -2.05
CA TYR A 24 -0.93 -18.54 -3.29
C TYR A 24 -0.86 -17.57 -4.47
N VAL A 25 -0.63 -18.10 -5.66
CA VAL A 25 -0.50 -17.34 -6.89
C VAL A 25 -1.58 -17.76 -7.86
N ALA A 26 -2.21 -16.79 -8.52
CA ALA A 26 -3.21 -16.97 -9.58
C ALA A 26 -3.00 -15.88 -10.64
N ASN A 27 -3.86 -15.79 -11.62
CA ASN A 27 -3.90 -14.65 -12.54
C ASN A 27 -5.11 -13.76 -12.24
N TYR A 28 -5.00 -12.48 -12.54
CA TYR A 28 -6.18 -11.60 -12.58
C TYR A 28 -7.11 -12.04 -13.71
N PRO A 29 -8.44 -11.97 -13.54
CA PRO A 29 -9.40 -12.35 -14.57
C PRO A 29 -9.16 -11.58 -15.88
N GLY A 30 -9.11 -12.32 -17.00
CA GLY A 30 -9.02 -11.73 -18.33
C GLY A 30 -7.66 -11.15 -18.76
N VAL A 31 -6.63 -11.25 -17.91
CA VAL A 31 -5.28 -10.76 -18.21
C VAL A 31 -4.21 -11.77 -17.77
N THR A 32 -3.01 -11.67 -18.36
CA THR A 32 -1.86 -12.51 -18.00
C THR A 32 -1.05 -11.97 -16.80
N VAL A 33 -1.64 -11.08 -16.04
CA VAL A 33 -1.00 -10.45 -14.87
C VAL A 33 -1.17 -11.36 -13.66
N GLU A 34 -0.06 -11.62 -12.96
CA GLU A 34 -0.02 -12.48 -11.78
C GLU A 34 -0.66 -11.79 -10.57
N LYS A 35 -1.55 -12.51 -9.89
CA LYS A 35 -2.19 -12.14 -8.63
C LYS A 35 -1.55 -12.94 -7.50
N LYS A 36 -0.90 -12.29 -6.58
CA LYS A 36 -0.43 -12.89 -5.33
C LYS A 36 -1.42 -12.59 -4.20
N ALA A 37 -1.84 -13.61 -3.51
CA ALA A 37 -2.68 -13.47 -2.35
C ALA A 37 -2.17 -14.32 -1.19
N GLY A 38 -2.49 -13.91 0.02
CA GLY A 38 -2.08 -14.59 1.23
C GLY A 38 -2.93 -14.15 2.41
N SER A 39 -2.63 -14.69 3.58
CA SER A 39 -3.36 -14.30 4.79
C SER A 39 -2.45 -14.27 6.00
N PHE A 40 -2.85 -13.46 6.99
CA PHE A 40 -2.25 -13.47 8.32
C PHE A 40 -3.34 -13.34 9.39
N VAL A 41 -2.97 -13.65 10.63
CA VAL A 41 -3.85 -13.53 11.80
C VAL A 41 -3.24 -12.51 12.76
N CYS A 42 -4.05 -11.57 13.22
CA CYS A 42 -3.69 -10.61 14.25
C CYS A 42 -4.78 -10.61 15.33
N GLY A 43 -4.46 -11.12 16.53
CA GLY A 43 -5.48 -11.44 17.53
C GLY A 43 -6.48 -12.45 16.97
N ASP A 44 -7.76 -12.14 17.09
CA ASP A 44 -8.86 -12.97 16.56
C ASP A 44 -9.25 -12.64 15.11
N THR A 45 -8.53 -11.71 14.48
CA THR A 45 -8.86 -11.23 13.13
C THR A 45 -7.97 -11.90 12.09
N ARG A 46 -8.58 -12.62 11.16
CA ARG A 46 -7.91 -13.10 9.93
C ARG A 46 -8.06 -12.05 8.84
N VAL A 47 -6.93 -11.68 8.24
CA VAL A 47 -6.85 -10.73 7.14
C VAL A 47 -6.40 -11.45 5.88
N GLU A 48 -7.22 -11.35 4.84
CA GLU A 48 -6.82 -11.70 3.47
C GLU A 48 -6.09 -10.50 2.86
N LEU A 49 -4.91 -10.76 2.31
CA LEU A 49 -4.03 -9.76 1.72
C LEU A 49 -3.76 -10.10 0.27
N VAL A 50 -4.00 -9.15 -0.63
CA VAL A 50 -3.70 -9.28 -2.06
C VAL A 50 -2.60 -8.30 -2.43
N ASP A 51 -1.56 -8.79 -3.12
CA ASP A 51 -0.49 -7.96 -3.68
C ASP A 51 -0.92 -7.51 -5.08
N LEU A 52 -1.28 -6.23 -5.23
CA LEU A 52 -1.61 -5.67 -6.54
C LEU A 52 -0.35 -5.57 -7.40
N PRO A 53 -0.46 -5.62 -8.74
CA PRO A 53 0.66 -5.36 -9.62
C PRO A 53 1.34 -4.05 -9.30
N GLY A 54 2.67 -3.99 -9.43
CA GLY A 54 3.41 -2.75 -9.25
C GLY A 54 3.10 -1.76 -10.36
N THR A 55 2.55 -0.60 -10.00
CA THR A 55 2.13 0.43 -10.96
C THR A 55 2.59 1.80 -10.53
N TYR A 56 2.77 2.72 -11.49
CA TYR A 56 3.10 4.11 -11.20
C TYR A 56 1.86 4.99 -11.09
N SER A 57 0.75 4.55 -11.68
CA SER A 57 -0.54 5.25 -11.66
C SER A 57 -1.71 4.27 -11.80
N LEU A 58 -2.92 4.78 -11.69
CA LEU A 58 -4.17 4.06 -11.99
C LEU A 58 -4.81 4.56 -13.28
N ALA A 59 -4.03 5.14 -14.19
CA ALA A 59 -4.53 5.73 -15.45
C ALA A 59 -4.99 4.70 -16.49
N SER A 60 -4.74 3.40 -16.26
CA SER A 60 -5.17 2.29 -17.12
C SER A 60 -4.48 2.25 -18.50
N TRP A 61 -3.22 2.67 -18.57
CA TRP A 61 -2.41 2.61 -19.79
C TRP A 61 -1.71 1.26 -19.97
N SER A 62 -1.43 0.53 -18.88
CA SER A 62 -0.82 -0.80 -18.92
C SER A 62 -1.78 -1.87 -18.40
N PRO A 63 -1.57 -3.17 -18.76
CA PRO A 63 -2.34 -4.27 -18.20
C PRO A 63 -2.28 -4.32 -16.66
N GLU A 64 -1.13 -3.98 -16.07
CA GLU A 64 -0.92 -3.94 -14.63
C GLU A 64 -1.75 -2.84 -13.97
N GLU A 65 -1.77 -1.64 -14.55
CA GLU A 65 -2.59 -0.52 -14.06
C GLU A 65 -4.08 -0.82 -14.17
N MET A 66 -4.49 -1.41 -15.30
CA MET A 66 -5.89 -1.86 -15.49
C MET A 66 -6.28 -2.89 -14.44
N ALA A 67 -5.46 -3.93 -14.24
CA ALA A 67 -5.72 -4.98 -13.26
C ALA A 67 -5.79 -4.44 -11.83
N ALA A 68 -4.87 -3.54 -11.44
CA ALA A 68 -4.88 -2.92 -10.12
C ALA A 68 -6.14 -2.07 -9.89
N ARG A 69 -6.47 -1.21 -10.85
CA ARG A 69 -7.65 -0.34 -10.76
C ARG A 69 -8.94 -1.15 -10.74
N GLN A 70 -9.10 -2.08 -11.67
CA GLN A 70 -10.29 -2.93 -11.77
C GLN A 70 -10.51 -3.71 -10.48
N PHE A 71 -9.44 -4.29 -9.93
CA PHE A 71 -9.52 -5.03 -8.68
C PHE A 71 -10.02 -4.16 -7.52
N ILE A 72 -9.51 -2.93 -7.37
CA ILE A 72 -9.95 -2.02 -6.30
C ILE A 72 -11.41 -1.62 -6.46
N VAL A 73 -11.87 -1.42 -7.70
CA VAL A 73 -13.25 -1.01 -7.99
C VAL A 73 -14.24 -2.16 -7.78
N GLU A 74 -13.92 -3.36 -8.30
CA GLU A 74 -14.85 -4.49 -8.31
C GLU A 74 -14.87 -5.24 -6.98
N GLU A 75 -13.72 -5.47 -6.36
CA GLU A 75 -13.61 -6.25 -5.12
C GLU A 75 -13.85 -5.42 -3.86
N ASP A 76 -13.94 -4.10 -3.99
CA ASP A 76 -14.23 -3.18 -2.88
C ASP A 76 -13.42 -3.52 -1.59
N PRO A 77 -12.09 -3.49 -1.63
CA PRO A 77 -11.29 -3.95 -0.51
C PRO A 77 -11.56 -3.12 0.75
N ALA A 78 -11.72 -3.80 1.87
CA ALA A 78 -11.97 -3.14 3.16
C ALA A 78 -10.86 -2.14 3.56
N LYS A 79 -9.65 -2.30 3.03
CA LYS A 79 -8.52 -1.41 3.28
C LYS A 79 -7.47 -1.47 2.16
N ILE A 80 -6.91 -0.31 1.83
CA ILE A 80 -5.76 -0.18 0.94
C ILE A 80 -4.52 0.16 1.77
N VAL A 81 -3.42 -0.53 1.50
CA VAL A 81 -2.10 -0.25 2.07
C VAL A 81 -1.22 0.27 0.95
N ALA A 82 -0.99 1.57 0.91
CA ALA A 82 -0.12 2.23 -0.06
C ALA A 82 1.34 2.12 0.38
N VAL A 83 2.17 1.42 -0.39
CA VAL A 83 3.60 1.28 -0.10
C VAL A 83 4.38 2.39 -0.77
N LEU A 84 5.02 3.24 0.05
CA LEU A 84 5.80 4.39 -0.36
C LEU A 84 7.30 4.09 -0.21
N ASP A 85 8.07 4.42 -1.22
CA ASP A 85 9.54 4.39 -1.16
C ASP A 85 10.07 5.74 -0.67
N ALA A 86 10.62 5.77 0.55
CA ALA A 86 11.17 6.98 1.15
C ALA A 86 12.33 7.57 0.35
N SER A 87 13.05 6.76 -0.43
CA SER A 87 14.19 7.22 -1.25
C SER A 87 13.78 7.88 -2.57
N THR A 88 12.51 7.71 -2.98
CA THR A 88 11.88 8.30 -4.17
C THR A 88 10.44 8.71 -3.87
N LEU A 89 10.23 9.38 -2.73
CA LEU A 89 8.93 9.66 -2.16
C LEU A 89 7.98 10.40 -3.12
N GLU A 90 8.49 11.41 -3.81
CA GLU A 90 7.71 12.21 -4.77
C GLU A 90 6.99 11.34 -5.81
N LYS A 91 7.71 10.35 -6.36
CA LYS A 91 7.12 9.41 -7.32
C LYS A 91 6.05 8.52 -6.68
N SER A 92 6.31 8.05 -5.46
CA SER A 92 5.39 7.17 -4.72
C SER A 92 4.11 7.90 -4.29
N LEU A 93 4.20 9.21 -4.03
CA LEU A 93 3.05 10.02 -3.64
C LEU A 93 2.02 10.16 -4.76
N TYR A 94 2.42 10.20 -6.02
CA TYR A 94 1.49 10.30 -7.14
C TYR A 94 0.44 9.18 -7.14
N LEU A 95 0.89 7.93 -7.05
CA LEU A 95 -0.02 6.79 -6.93
C LEU A 95 -0.83 6.84 -5.62
N CYS A 96 -0.19 7.23 -4.52
CA CYS A 96 -0.87 7.32 -3.22
C CYS A 96 -2.06 8.30 -3.26
N LEU A 97 -1.90 9.45 -3.86
CA LEU A 97 -2.97 10.44 -4.02
C LEU A 97 -4.12 9.88 -4.86
N GLN A 98 -3.84 9.19 -5.96
CA GLN A 98 -4.88 8.52 -6.76
C GLN A 98 -5.64 7.44 -5.96
N LEU A 99 -4.94 6.69 -5.08
CA LEU A 99 -5.59 5.73 -4.19
C LEU A 99 -6.50 6.42 -3.17
N LEU A 100 -6.12 7.58 -2.64
CA LEU A 100 -6.96 8.38 -1.74
C LEU A 100 -8.22 8.92 -2.44
N GLU A 101 -8.10 9.32 -3.71
CA GLU A 101 -9.24 9.77 -4.52
C GLU A 101 -10.31 8.69 -4.70
N MET A 102 -9.94 7.41 -4.59
CA MET A 102 -10.90 6.30 -4.61
C MET A 102 -11.77 6.22 -3.35
N ARG A 103 -11.52 7.05 -2.33
CA ARG A 103 -12.28 7.17 -1.08
C ARG A 103 -12.45 5.86 -0.32
N ARG A 104 -11.46 4.98 -0.37
CA ARG A 104 -11.39 3.75 0.41
C ARG A 104 -10.56 3.94 1.66
N PRO A 105 -10.83 3.21 2.74
CA PRO A 105 -9.96 3.23 3.92
C PRO A 105 -8.52 2.92 3.51
N THR A 106 -7.63 3.89 3.67
CA THR A 106 -6.23 3.79 3.22
C THR A 106 -5.29 4.07 4.38
N LEU A 107 -4.19 3.35 4.44
CA LEU A 107 -3.01 3.68 5.23
C LEU A 107 -1.77 3.61 4.33
N ALA A 108 -0.73 4.33 4.68
CA ALA A 108 0.54 4.28 3.97
C ALA A 108 1.61 3.56 4.78
N VAL A 109 2.51 2.87 4.08
CA VAL A 109 3.72 2.27 4.63
C VAL A 109 4.91 2.97 4.02
N LEU A 110 5.68 3.66 4.84
CA LEU A 110 6.91 4.31 4.44
C LEU A 110 8.07 3.33 4.59
N ASN A 111 8.48 2.73 3.49
CA ASN A 111 9.55 1.74 3.39
C ASN A 111 10.84 2.37 2.85
N MET A 112 11.94 1.63 2.80
CA MET A 112 13.24 2.07 2.28
C MET A 112 13.85 3.28 3.00
N MET A 113 13.53 3.48 4.28
CA MET A 113 14.07 4.58 5.10
C MET A 113 15.60 4.53 5.23
N ASP A 114 16.18 3.34 5.25
CA ASP A 114 17.64 3.15 5.28
C ASP A 114 18.31 3.55 3.95
N VAL A 115 17.64 3.31 2.82
CA VAL A 115 18.10 3.74 1.50
C VAL A 115 18.03 5.26 1.39
N ALA A 116 16.91 5.85 1.85
CA ALA A 116 16.74 7.31 1.91
C ALA A 116 17.83 7.97 2.76
N ALA A 117 18.09 7.43 3.96
CA ALA A 117 19.13 7.95 4.86
C ALA A 117 20.53 7.91 4.24
N LYS A 118 20.90 6.82 3.53
CA LYS A 118 22.17 6.73 2.80
C LYS A 118 22.31 7.77 1.68
N ARG A 119 21.19 8.25 1.16
CA ARG A 119 21.13 9.33 0.14
C ARG A 119 21.02 10.73 0.75
N GLY A 120 21.10 10.85 2.08
CA GLY A 120 20.93 12.13 2.77
C GLY A 120 19.49 12.63 2.83
N ILE A 121 18.50 11.80 2.45
CA ILE A 121 17.08 12.14 2.45
C ILE A 121 16.51 11.81 3.82
N ARG A 122 15.84 12.78 4.43
CA ARG A 122 15.09 12.62 5.67
C ARG A 122 13.60 12.81 5.40
N VAL A 123 12.80 11.82 5.78
CA VAL A 123 11.35 11.88 5.65
C VAL A 123 10.73 11.88 7.04
N ASP A 124 9.93 12.88 7.32
CA ASP A 124 9.12 12.95 8.54
C ASP A 124 7.79 12.24 8.29
N ALA A 125 7.63 11.04 8.88
CA ALA A 125 6.43 10.25 8.69
C ALA A 125 5.20 10.85 9.39
N ASP A 126 5.41 11.61 10.46
CA ASP A 126 4.31 12.22 11.21
C ASP A 126 3.77 13.44 10.46
N ALA A 127 4.67 14.27 9.91
CA ALA A 127 4.30 15.35 9.00
C ALA A 127 3.62 14.83 7.73
N LEU A 128 4.12 13.72 7.17
CA LEU A 128 3.52 13.08 6.00
C LEU A 128 2.11 12.54 6.32
N SER A 129 1.93 11.94 7.50
CA SER A 129 0.62 11.45 7.96
C SER A 129 -0.39 12.60 8.09
N GLN A 130 0.03 13.72 8.64
CA GLN A 130 -0.80 14.93 8.75
C GLN A 130 -1.17 15.48 7.37
N ALA A 131 -0.20 15.58 6.47
CA ALA A 131 -0.42 16.12 5.13
C ALA A 131 -1.36 15.25 4.28
N LEU A 132 -1.25 13.92 4.40
CA LEU A 132 -2.10 12.97 3.66
C LEU A 132 -3.46 12.70 4.34
N GLY A 133 -3.60 13.04 5.61
CA GLY A 133 -4.81 12.74 6.40
C GLY A 133 -5.03 11.25 6.66
N ILE A 134 -3.98 10.42 6.57
CA ILE A 134 -4.03 8.97 6.77
C ILE A 134 -2.87 8.50 7.66
N PRO A 135 -3.00 7.35 8.34
CA PRO A 135 -1.88 6.76 9.08
C PRO A 135 -0.70 6.44 8.16
N VAL A 136 0.50 6.83 8.56
CA VAL A 136 1.76 6.47 7.89
C VAL A 136 2.61 5.65 8.84
N ILE A 137 2.83 4.39 8.50
CA ILE A 137 3.60 3.44 9.30
C ILE A 137 5.00 3.33 8.73
N ARG A 138 6.01 3.55 9.57
CA ARG A 138 7.42 3.35 9.18
C ARG A 138 7.73 1.87 9.13
N ALA A 139 8.39 1.41 8.06
CA ALA A 139 8.81 0.03 7.92
C ALA A 139 10.22 -0.08 7.33
N GLN A 140 10.89 -1.14 7.71
CA GLN A 140 12.07 -1.67 7.03
C GLN A 140 11.83 -3.15 6.80
N ALA A 141 11.09 -3.45 5.74
CA ALA A 141 10.52 -4.76 5.51
C ALA A 141 11.58 -5.87 5.42
N SER A 142 12.76 -5.57 4.86
CA SER A 142 13.89 -6.51 4.79
C SER A 142 14.43 -6.96 6.16
N LYS A 143 14.17 -6.18 7.21
CA LYS A 143 14.56 -6.49 8.59
C LYS A 143 13.37 -6.85 9.49
N GLY A 144 12.17 -6.93 8.94
CA GLY A 144 10.95 -7.20 9.71
C GLY A 144 10.49 -6.05 10.64
N ILE A 145 11.10 -4.87 10.50
CA ILE A 145 10.76 -3.69 11.32
C ILE A 145 9.43 -3.11 10.83
N GLY A 146 8.55 -2.73 11.77
CA GLY A 146 7.23 -2.18 11.49
C GLY A 146 6.12 -3.23 11.30
N LYS A 147 6.43 -4.53 11.47
CA LYS A 147 5.47 -5.62 11.25
C LYS A 147 4.27 -5.55 12.20
N GLN A 148 4.51 -5.35 13.50
CA GLN A 148 3.44 -5.33 14.50
C GLN A 148 2.56 -4.10 14.37
N GLU A 149 3.18 -2.96 14.11
CA GLU A 149 2.48 -1.69 13.86
C GLU A 149 1.58 -1.81 12.63
N LEU A 150 2.06 -2.47 11.57
CA LEU A 150 1.28 -2.74 10.38
C LEU A 150 0.11 -3.69 10.66
N TYR A 151 0.31 -4.76 11.41
CA TYR A 151 -0.77 -5.65 11.82
C TYR A 151 -1.85 -4.87 12.55
N SER A 152 -1.47 -4.07 13.54
CA SER A 152 -2.39 -3.24 14.33
C SER A 152 -3.12 -2.22 13.46
N ALA A 153 -2.42 -1.52 12.57
CA ALA A 153 -3.01 -0.51 11.69
C ALA A 153 -3.95 -1.13 10.65
N ILE A 154 -3.63 -2.31 10.11
CA ILE A 154 -4.48 -3.00 9.14
C ILE A 154 -5.76 -3.52 9.82
N THR A 155 -5.69 -4.05 11.02
CA THR A 155 -6.83 -4.61 11.74
C THR A 155 -7.66 -3.56 12.49
N ALA A 156 -7.10 -2.38 12.76
CA ALA A 156 -7.83 -1.28 13.39
C ALA A 156 -9.08 -0.94 12.57
N ARG A 157 -10.23 -0.81 13.23
CA ARG A 157 -11.45 -0.27 12.63
C ARG A 157 -11.28 1.24 12.46
N HIS A 158 -10.84 1.67 11.29
CA HIS A 158 -10.94 3.07 10.93
C HIS A 158 -12.36 3.31 10.45
N GLY A 159 -13.11 4.17 11.12
CA GLY A 159 -14.31 4.76 10.53
C GLY A 159 -13.93 5.33 9.16
N ARG A 160 -14.86 5.37 8.21
CA ARG A 160 -14.65 6.00 6.89
C ARG A 160 -13.91 7.30 7.12
N SER A 161 -12.70 7.42 6.59
CA SER A 161 -11.86 8.62 6.70
C SER A 161 -12.70 9.84 6.42
N GLY A 162 -12.67 10.78 7.37
CA GLY A 162 -13.21 12.10 7.14
C GLY A 162 -12.63 12.64 5.85
N SER A 163 -13.43 13.40 5.14
CA SER A 163 -13.11 14.10 3.91
C SER A 163 -11.68 14.66 3.94
N ALA A 164 -10.74 14.00 3.29
CA ALA A 164 -9.58 14.72 2.80
C ALA A 164 -10.17 15.82 1.90
N GLU A 165 -9.92 17.07 2.24
CA GLU A 165 -10.23 18.19 1.35
C GLU A 165 -9.61 17.87 -0.01
N ILE A 166 -10.45 17.89 -1.03
CA ILE A 166 -10.00 17.69 -2.40
C ILE A 166 -8.98 18.79 -2.65
N VAL A 167 -7.74 18.41 -2.91
CA VAL A 167 -6.75 19.36 -3.40
C VAL A 167 -7.26 19.83 -4.75
N ASP A 168 -7.76 21.08 -4.77
CA ASP A 168 -8.16 21.73 -6.01
C ASP A 168 -6.88 22.02 -6.80
N TYR A 169 -6.73 21.38 -7.91
CA TYR A 169 -5.59 21.55 -8.83
C TYR A 169 -5.78 22.77 -9.75
N GLY A 170 -6.53 23.79 -9.31
CA GLY A 170 -6.57 25.11 -9.93
C GLY A 170 -6.91 25.15 -11.43
#